data_145845f4a1765030468e568ead055ead
#
_entry.id   145845f4a1765030468e568ead055ead
#
_cell.length_a   1.000
_cell.length_b   1.000
_cell.length_c   1.000
_cell.angle_alpha   90.00
_cell.angle_beta   90.00
_cell.angle_gamma   90.00
#
_symmetry.space_group_name_H-M   'P 1'
#
loop_
_entity.id
_entity.type
_entity.pdbx_description
1 polymer ?
#
loop_
_entity_poly.entity_id
_entity_poly.type
_entity_poly.pdbx_seq_one_letter_code
_entity_poly.pdbx_strand_id
1 'polypeptide(L)'
;HAGEHLLLGAAKRSMLYKDILLLGNDHIIPRNCPELEVGRVAVRILDELVLPFQELQIDDNEYACLKAIVFFDPDAKGLSDPGKIKRMRYQVQVSLEDYINDRQYDSRGRFGELLLLLPTLQSITWQMIEQIQFVKLFGMAKIDNLLQEMLLGATPETPIPSPPTASGSEHYKIPQGVIATVPKQPTSIPQPTITKQEAI
;
A
#
# COMPACT_ATOMS: atom_id res chain seq x y z
N HIS A 1 -8.03 -3.24 4.77
CA HIS A 1 -8.11 -2.68 3.39
C HIS A 1 -8.47 -1.17 3.34
N ALA A 2 -8.21 -0.43 4.44
CA ALA A 2 -8.51 1.01 4.45
C ALA A 2 -7.69 1.78 3.39
N GLY A 3 -6.42 1.42 3.23
CA GLY A 3 -5.53 2.04 2.24
C GLY A 3 -6.03 1.86 0.80
N GLU A 4 -6.40 0.65 0.43
CA GLU A 4 -6.94 0.34 -0.89
C GLU A 4 -8.23 1.13 -1.16
N HIS A 5 -9.13 1.23 -0.19
CA HIS A 5 -10.35 2.02 -0.33
C HIS A 5 -10.09 3.52 -0.48
N LEU A 6 -9.10 4.07 0.24
CA LEU A 6 -8.67 5.45 0.08
C LEU A 6 -8.13 5.71 -1.33
N LEU A 7 -7.27 4.83 -1.83
CA LEU A 7 -6.68 4.94 -3.17
C LEU A 7 -7.72 4.77 -4.28
N LEU A 8 -8.63 3.80 -4.18
CA LEU A 8 -9.74 3.65 -5.12
C LEU A 8 -10.61 4.91 -5.17
N GLY A 9 -10.92 5.49 -4.00
CA GLY A 9 -11.67 6.72 -3.92
C GLY A 9 -10.95 7.91 -4.54
N ALA A 10 -9.65 8.05 -4.28
CA ALA A 10 -8.82 9.10 -4.86
C ALA A 10 -8.74 8.94 -6.40
N ALA A 11 -8.50 7.72 -6.90
CA ALA A 11 -8.46 7.45 -8.33
C ALA A 11 -9.78 7.79 -9.02
N LYS A 12 -10.93 7.37 -8.46
CA LYS A 12 -12.26 7.66 -9.02
C LYS A 12 -12.55 9.16 -9.10
N ARG A 13 -12.25 9.92 -8.03
CA ARG A 13 -12.44 11.39 -8.04
C ARG A 13 -11.52 12.09 -9.03
N SER A 14 -10.32 11.56 -9.23
CA SER A 14 -9.30 12.14 -10.10
C SER A 14 -9.51 11.87 -11.59
N MET A 15 -10.42 10.97 -11.98
CA MET A 15 -10.72 10.64 -13.37
C MET A 15 -11.11 11.86 -14.23
N LEU A 16 -11.66 12.89 -13.62
CA LEU A 16 -12.12 14.10 -14.33
C LEU A 16 -10.99 15.12 -14.57
N TYR A 17 -9.82 14.87 -14.01
CA TYR A 17 -8.70 15.81 -14.04
C TYR A 17 -7.49 15.22 -14.75
N LYS A 18 -6.65 16.10 -15.27
CA LYS A 18 -5.36 15.72 -15.85
C LYS A 18 -4.24 16.14 -14.89
N ASP A 19 -3.33 15.21 -14.61
CA ASP A 19 -2.13 15.46 -13.81
C ASP A 19 -2.38 15.97 -12.39
N ILE A 20 -3.57 15.70 -11.85
CA ILE A 20 -3.98 16.11 -10.51
C ILE A 20 -4.60 14.90 -9.80
N LEU A 21 -4.11 14.62 -8.58
CA LEU A 21 -4.71 13.68 -7.66
C LEU A 21 -5.58 14.45 -6.65
N LEU A 22 -6.88 14.15 -6.63
CA LEU A 22 -7.85 14.75 -5.72
C LEU A 22 -8.14 13.82 -4.55
N LEU A 23 -7.74 14.22 -3.35
CA LEU A 23 -8.02 13.48 -2.12
C LEU A 23 -9.40 13.78 -1.56
N GLY A 24 -9.86 12.99 -0.56
CA GLY A 24 -11.22 13.06 -0.01
C GLY A 24 -11.52 14.31 0.80
N ASN A 25 -10.51 15.08 1.18
CA ASN A 25 -10.59 16.34 1.92
C ASN A 25 -10.39 17.57 1.00
N ASP A 26 -10.65 17.42 -0.29
CA ASP A 26 -10.41 18.43 -1.33
C ASP A 26 -8.93 18.86 -1.48
N HIS A 27 -8.01 18.12 -0.84
CA HIS A 27 -6.59 18.36 -1.00
C HIS A 27 -6.14 17.90 -2.39
N ILE A 28 -5.39 18.75 -3.06
CA ILE A 28 -4.90 18.53 -4.42
C ILE A 28 -3.40 18.21 -4.39
N ILE A 29 -3.02 17.09 -4.99
CA ILE A 29 -1.62 16.73 -5.19
C ILE A 29 -1.34 16.77 -6.70
N PRO A 30 -0.55 17.74 -7.19
CA PRO A 30 -0.18 17.79 -8.59
C PRO A 30 0.88 16.70 -8.90
N ARG A 31 0.93 16.27 -10.17
CA ARG A 31 1.93 15.29 -10.64
C ARG A 31 3.37 15.70 -10.30
N ASN A 32 3.68 16.97 -10.38
CA ASN A 32 4.99 17.55 -10.07
C ASN A 32 5.12 18.03 -8.62
N CYS A 33 4.49 17.33 -7.69
CA CYS A 33 4.56 17.64 -6.26
C CYS A 33 6.03 17.75 -5.80
N PRO A 34 6.42 18.84 -5.09
CA PRO A 34 7.80 19.06 -4.66
C PRO A 34 8.25 18.07 -3.57
N GLU A 35 7.32 17.49 -2.83
CA GLU A 35 7.60 16.47 -1.82
C GLU A 35 7.86 15.13 -2.50
N LEU A 36 9.14 14.76 -2.60
CA LEU A 36 9.61 13.62 -3.38
C LEU A 36 8.86 12.30 -3.07
N GLU A 37 8.65 12.02 -1.79
CA GLU A 37 8.00 10.77 -1.36
C GLU A 37 6.51 10.76 -1.73
N VAL A 38 5.81 11.86 -1.45
CA VAL A 38 4.40 12.04 -1.82
C VAL A 38 4.23 12.02 -3.33
N GLY A 39 5.12 12.72 -4.05
CA GLY A 39 5.13 12.78 -5.51
C GLY A 39 5.27 11.40 -6.16
N ARG A 40 6.14 10.53 -5.65
CA ARG A 40 6.32 9.17 -6.19
C ARG A 40 5.05 8.33 -6.10
N VAL A 41 4.36 8.35 -4.96
CA VAL A 41 3.09 7.63 -4.80
C VAL A 41 2.00 8.27 -5.65
N ALA A 42 1.91 9.60 -5.68
CA ALA A 42 0.93 10.32 -6.50
C ALA A 42 1.07 10.01 -7.99
N VAL A 43 2.29 9.99 -8.52
CA VAL A 43 2.57 9.61 -9.92
C VAL A 43 2.11 8.17 -10.19
N ARG A 44 2.41 7.22 -9.33
CA ARG A 44 1.94 5.84 -9.48
C ARG A 44 0.41 5.75 -9.49
N ILE A 45 -0.26 6.47 -8.58
CA ILE A 45 -1.73 6.49 -8.56
C ILE A 45 -2.28 7.07 -9.87
N LEU A 46 -1.69 8.15 -10.37
CA LEU A 46 -2.11 8.78 -11.62
C LEU A 46 -1.90 7.86 -12.83
N ASP A 47 -0.75 7.24 -12.94
CA ASP A 47 -0.38 6.44 -14.12
C ASP A 47 -0.94 5.01 -14.08
N GLU A 48 -0.98 4.40 -12.90
CA GLU A 48 -1.31 2.98 -12.76
C GLU A 48 -2.76 2.73 -12.31
N LEU A 49 -3.50 3.76 -11.87
CA LEU A 49 -4.91 3.65 -11.48
C LEU A 49 -5.81 4.66 -12.21
N VAL A 50 -5.50 5.96 -12.14
CA VAL A 50 -6.36 7.00 -12.73
C VAL A 50 -6.39 6.87 -14.24
N LEU A 51 -5.25 6.73 -14.89
CA LEU A 51 -5.18 6.56 -16.33
C LEU A 51 -5.92 5.32 -16.82
N PRO A 52 -5.71 4.11 -16.25
CA PRO A 52 -6.53 2.95 -16.60
C PRO A 52 -8.03 3.14 -16.34
N PHE A 53 -8.42 3.82 -15.26
CA PHE A 53 -9.82 4.14 -14.99
C PHE A 53 -10.43 5.01 -16.09
N GLN A 54 -9.65 5.98 -16.60
CA GLN A 54 -10.05 6.84 -17.72
C GLN A 54 -10.12 6.07 -19.03
N GLU A 55 -9.11 5.25 -19.34
CA GLU A 55 -9.05 4.45 -20.56
C GLU A 55 -10.20 3.44 -20.64
N LEU A 56 -10.47 2.76 -19.54
CA LEU A 56 -11.58 1.82 -19.40
C LEU A 56 -12.93 2.54 -19.26
N GLN A 57 -12.96 3.83 -18.98
CA GLN A 57 -14.17 4.59 -18.67
C GLN A 57 -15.02 3.89 -17.58
N ILE A 58 -14.37 3.53 -16.49
CA ILE A 58 -15.00 2.79 -15.37
C ILE A 58 -16.22 3.55 -14.85
N ASP A 59 -17.38 2.89 -14.87
CA ASP A 59 -18.60 3.45 -14.33
C ASP A 59 -18.78 3.19 -12.82
N ASP A 60 -19.85 3.72 -12.26
CA ASP A 60 -20.10 3.65 -10.81
C ASP A 60 -20.42 2.23 -10.32
N ASN A 61 -21.03 1.38 -11.18
CA ASN A 61 -21.36 0.01 -10.83
C ASN A 61 -20.08 -0.86 -10.82
N GLU A 62 -19.24 -0.72 -11.83
CA GLU A 62 -17.93 -1.39 -11.89
C GLU A 62 -17.04 -0.96 -10.71
N TYR A 63 -17.00 0.33 -10.42
CA TYR A 63 -16.28 0.86 -9.28
C TYR A 63 -16.79 0.32 -7.94
N ALA A 64 -18.12 0.25 -7.76
CA ALA A 64 -18.72 -0.34 -6.57
C ALA A 64 -18.37 -1.82 -6.40
N CYS A 65 -18.36 -2.58 -7.51
CA CYS A 65 -17.94 -3.98 -7.50
C CYS A 65 -16.46 -4.15 -7.14
N LEU A 66 -15.57 -3.33 -7.68
CA LEU A 66 -14.14 -3.34 -7.31
C LEU A 66 -13.95 -3.07 -5.82
N LYS A 67 -14.64 -2.09 -5.26
CA LYS A 67 -14.62 -1.83 -3.81
C LYS A 67 -15.11 -3.03 -3.00
N ALA A 68 -16.20 -3.66 -3.44
CA ALA A 68 -16.74 -4.82 -2.76
C ALA A 68 -15.81 -6.04 -2.82
N ILE A 69 -15.13 -6.28 -3.95
CA ILE A 69 -14.14 -7.35 -4.10
C ILE A 69 -12.97 -7.15 -3.14
N VAL A 70 -12.46 -5.91 -3.00
CA VAL A 70 -11.41 -5.57 -2.04
C VAL A 70 -11.89 -5.75 -0.60
N PHE A 71 -13.13 -5.35 -0.31
CA PHE A 71 -13.71 -5.44 1.04
C PHE A 71 -13.93 -6.87 1.49
N PHE A 72 -14.44 -7.75 0.61
CA PHE A 72 -14.70 -9.15 0.92
C PHE A 72 -13.44 -10.01 0.78
N ASP A 73 -12.42 -9.73 1.58
CA ASP A 73 -11.20 -10.50 1.65
C ASP A 73 -11.35 -11.66 2.67
N PRO A 74 -11.38 -12.93 2.21
CA PRO A 74 -11.51 -14.07 3.11
C PRO A 74 -10.26 -14.35 3.94
N ASP A 75 -9.12 -13.75 3.58
CA ASP A 75 -7.85 -13.93 4.26
C ASP A 75 -7.62 -12.86 5.35
N ALA A 76 -8.58 -11.94 5.53
CA ALA A 76 -8.53 -10.94 6.59
C ALA A 76 -8.51 -11.59 7.98
N LYS A 77 -7.66 -11.06 8.88
CA LYS A 77 -7.53 -11.59 10.24
C LYS A 77 -8.80 -11.33 11.07
N GLY A 78 -9.13 -12.28 11.95
CA GLY A 78 -10.23 -12.13 12.90
C GLY A 78 -11.63 -12.43 12.36
N LEU A 79 -11.74 -12.97 11.14
CA LEU A 79 -13.03 -13.39 10.59
C LEU A 79 -13.55 -14.65 11.28
N SER A 80 -14.85 -14.65 11.65
CA SER A 80 -15.55 -15.82 12.21
C SER A 80 -15.91 -16.86 11.14
N ASP A 81 -16.20 -16.43 9.90
CA ASP A 81 -16.56 -17.30 8.77
C ASP A 81 -15.92 -16.81 7.46
N PRO A 82 -14.64 -17.16 7.22
CA PRO A 82 -13.95 -16.82 5.97
C PRO A 82 -14.65 -17.40 4.73
N GLY A 83 -15.29 -18.57 4.86
CA GLY A 83 -16.02 -19.22 3.77
C GLY A 83 -17.22 -18.40 3.30
N LYS A 84 -17.93 -17.75 4.22
CA LYS A 84 -19.01 -16.82 3.88
C LYS A 84 -18.49 -15.62 3.10
N ILE A 85 -17.39 -15.01 3.56
CA ILE A 85 -16.77 -13.87 2.89
C ILE A 85 -16.30 -14.26 1.47
N LYS A 86 -15.69 -15.43 1.32
CA LYS A 86 -15.27 -15.95 0.00
C LYS A 86 -16.47 -16.10 -0.96
N ARG A 87 -17.61 -16.63 -0.46
CA ARG A 87 -18.84 -16.74 -1.25
C ARG A 87 -19.38 -15.38 -1.67
N MET A 88 -19.37 -14.40 -0.75
CA MET A 88 -19.81 -13.03 -1.06
C MET A 88 -18.91 -12.37 -2.13
N ARG A 89 -17.59 -12.52 -2.02
CA ARG A 89 -16.65 -12.03 -3.04
C ARG A 89 -16.94 -12.68 -4.40
N TYR A 90 -17.16 -13.99 -4.43
CA TYR A 90 -17.50 -14.70 -5.66
C TYR A 90 -18.81 -14.19 -6.28
N GLN A 91 -19.85 -13.96 -5.48
CA GLN A 91 -21.11 -13.39 -5.97
C GLN A 91 -20.92 -12.00 -6.60
N VAL A 92 -20.09 -11.15 -6.01
CA VAL A 92 -19.77 -9.84 -6.60
C VAL A 92 -19.03 -9.99 -7.93
N GLN A 93 -18.10 -10.94 -8.03
CA GLN A 93 -17.38 -11.20 -9.28
C GLN A 93 -18.32 -11.65 -10.39
N VAL A 94 -19.24 -12.58 -10.10
CA VAL A 94 -20.27 -13.03 -11.07
C VAL A 94 -21.18 -11.87 -11.49
N SER A 95 -21.66 -11.07 -10.52
CA SER A 95 -22.49 -9.91 -10.82
C SER A 95 -21.78 -8.86 -11.67
N LEU A 96 -20.48 -8.65 -11.45
CA LEU A 96 -19.67 -7.74 -12.27
C LEU A 96 -19.50 -8.28 -13.70
N GLU A 97 -19.23 -9.57 -13.85
CA GLU A 97 -19.09 -10.22 -15.16
C GLU A 97 -20.39 -10.15 -15.96
N ASP A 98 -21.52 -10.49 -15.33
CA ASP A 98 -22.85 -10.40 -15.94
C ASP A 98 -23.16 -8.96 -16.36
N TYR A 99 -22.89 -7.99 -15.48
CA TYR A 99 -23.09 -6.56 -15.76
C TYR A 99 -22.28 -6.08 -16.97
N ILE A 100 -21.02 -6.50 -17.08
CA ILE A 100 -20.15 -6.15 -18.22
C ILE A 100 -20.69 -6.78 -19.51
N ASN A 101 -21.08 -8.05 -19.46
CA ASN A 101 -21.58 -8.79 -20.62
C ASN A 101 -22.91 -8.21 -21.15
N ASP A 102 -23.78 -7.72 -20.26
CA ASP A 102 -25.07 -7.15 -20.63
C ASP A 102 -24.97 -5.76 -21.27
N ARG A 103 -23.90 -5.01 -20.98
CA ARG A 103 -23.82 -3.59 -21.34
C ARG A 103 -23.01 -3.27 -22.57
N GLN A 104 -22.11 -4.15 -23.03
CA GLN A 104 -21.10 -3.75 -24.01
C GLN A 104 -20.99 -4.71 -25.19
N TYR A 105 -21.01 -4.13 -26.40
CA TYR A 105 -20.65 -4.84 -27.62
C TYR A 105 -19.20 -5.32 -27.63
N ASP A 106 -18.31 -4.70 -26.81
CA ASP A 106 -16.88 -5.04 -26.66
C ASP A 106 -16.52 -5.29 -25.19
N SER A 107 -17.26 -6.24 -24.57
CA SER A 107 -17.02 -6.64 -23.18
C SER A 107 -15.86 -7.62 -23.02
N ARG A 108 -15.34 -8.13 -24.15
CA ARG A 108 -14.33 -9.19 -24.15
C ARG A 108 -13.03 -8.71 -23.50
N GLY A 109 -12.62 -9.39 -22.45
CA GLY A 109 -11.41 -9.05 -21.68
C GLY A 109 -11.61 -7.99 -20.61
N ARG A 110 -12.66 -7.17 -20.66
CA ARG A 110 -12.88 -6.06 -19.72
C ARG A 110 -12.94 -6.49 -18.26
N PHE A 111 -13.62 -7.60 -17.96
CA PHE A 111 -13.64 -8.16 -16.60
C PHE A 111 -12.23 -8.47 -16.09
N GLY A 112 -11.41 -9.10 -16.93
CA GLY A 112 -10.00 -9.38 -16.60
C GLY A 112 -9.18 -8.12 -16.39
N GLU A 113 -9.33 -7.11 -17.25
CA GLU A 113 -8.62 -5.83 -17.11
C GLU A 113 -8.97 -5.11 -15.81
N LEU A 114 -10.25 -5.10 -15.42
CA LEU A 114 -10.67 -4.52 -14.14
C LEU A 114 -10.05 -5.25 -12.94
N LEU A 115 -10.02 -6.59 -12.96
CA LEU A 115 -9.43 -7.37 -11.87
C LEU A 115 -7.90 -7.22 -11.80
N LEU A 116 -7.22 -7.01 -12.94
CA LEU A 116 -5.77 -6.77 -12.99
C LEU A 116 -5.35 -5.45 -12.33
N LEU A 117 -6.27 -4.53 -12.12
CA LEU A 117 -6.00 -3.31 -11.36
C LEU A 117 -5.79 -3.57 -9.86
N LEU A 118 -6.33 -4.67 -9.32
CA LEU A 118 -6.27 -4.95 -7.88
C LEU A 118 -4.86 -5.27 -7.37
N PRO A 119 -4.02 -6.05 -8.05
CA PRO A 119 -2.61 -6.22 -7.65
C PRO A 119 -1.83 -4.91 -7.66
N THR A 120 -2.07 -4.05 -8.66
CA THR A 120 -1.46 -2.72 -8.74
C THR A 120 -1.91 -1.84 -7.59
N LEU A 121 -3.20 -1.81 -7.28
CA LEU A 121 -3.77 -1.11 -6.13
C LEU A 121 -3.09 -1.55 -4.83
N GLN A 122 -2.93 -2.85 -4.62
CA GLN A 122 -2.27 -3.40 -3.44
C GLN A 122 -0.81 -2.96 -3.36
N SER A 123 -0.07 -3.03 -4.46
CA SER A 123 1.34 -2.59 -4.53
C SER A 123 1.50 -1.11 -4.16
N ILE A 124 0.64 -0.22 -4.68
CA ILE A 124 0.67 1.21 -4.36
C ILE A 124 0.29 1.44 -2.89
N THR A 125 -0.69 0.72 -2.38
CA THR A 125 -1.11 0.78 -0.97
C THR A 125 0.04 0.43 -0.03
N TRP A 126 0.78 -0.64 -0.31
CA TRP A 126 1.95 -1.03 0.47
C TRP A 126 3.02 0.07 0.48
N GLN A 127 3.34 0.63 -0.68
CA GLN A 127 4.30 1.73 -0.77
C GLN A 127 3.84 2.96 0.03
N MET A 128 2.56 3.33 -0.06
CA MET A 128 2.00 4.43 0.72
C MET A 128 2.11 4.19 2.23
N ILE A 129 1.81 2.98 2.70
CA ILE A 129 1.91 2.60 4.12
C ILE A 129 3.37 2.64 4.59
N GLU A 130 4.31 2.12 3.81
CA GLU A 130 5.75 2.18 4.13
C GLU A 130 6.23 3.62 4.30
N GLN A 131 5.79 4.53 3.44
CA GLN A 131 6.15 5.95 3.54
C GLN A 131 5.56 6.62 4.77
N ILE A 132 4.31 6.32 5.13
CA ILE A 132 3.68 6.84 6.35
C ILE A 132 4.43 6.36 7.58
N GLN A 133 4.84 5.10 7.65
CA GLN A 133 5.64 4.55 8.75
C GLN A 133 7.00 5.23 8.84
N PHE A 134 7.66 5.43 7.70
CA PHE A 134 8.96 6.09 7.62
C PHE A 134 8.89 7.54 8.10
N VAL A 135 7.90 8.29 7.61
CA VAL A 135 7.67 9.69 8.01
C VAL A 135 7.38 9.80 9.51
N LYS A 136 6.60 8.87 10.07
CA LYS A 136 6.33 8.80 11.51
C LYS A 136 7.59 8.51 12.32
N LEU A 137 8.42 7.57 11.87
CA LEU A 137 9.67 7.20 12.54
C LEU A 137 10.61 8.38 12.73
N PHE A 138 10.67 9.27 11.75
CA PHE A 138 11.50 10.47 11.79
C PHE A 138 10.79 11.71 12.36
N GLY A 139 9.53 11.59 12.80
CA GLY A 139 8.79 12.72 13.38
C GLY A 139 8.47 13.84 12.39
N MET A 140 8.53 13.59 11.09
CA MET A 140 8.42 14.60 10.04
C MET A 140 6.97 14.99 9.70
N ALA A 141 5.99 14.20 10.12
CA ALA A 141 4.58 14.52 9.92
C ALA A 141 3.72 14.10 11.12
N LYS A 142 2.68 14.88 11.41
CA LYS A 142 1.62 14.51 12.33
C LYS A 142 0.51 13.84 11.52
N ILE A 143 0.29 12.55 11.77
CA ILE A 143 -0.79 11.78 11.17
C ILE A 143 -1.88 11.63 12.23
N ASP A 144 -3.14 11.83 11.83
CA ASP A 144 -4.28 11.60 12.70
C ASP A 144 -4.27 10.15 13.24
N ASN A 145 -4.49 9.98 14.54
CA ASN A 145 -4.40 8.68 15.20
C ASN A 145 -5.37 7.65 14.59
N LEU A 146 -6.59 8.07 14.25
CA LEU A 146 -7.58 7.19 13.64
C LEU A 146 -7.12 6.70 12.27
N LEU A 147 -6.63 7.60 11.42
CA LEU A 147 -6.10 7.24 10.11
C LEU A 147 -4.88 6.30 10.25
N GLN A 148 -4.03 6.56 11.23
CA GLN A 148 -2.88 5.71 11.52
C GLN A 148 -3.32 4.30 11.94
N GLU A 149 -4.28 4.16 12.84
CA GLU A 149 -4.82 2.85 13.25
C GLU A 149 -5.47 2.11 12.09
N MET A 150 -6.19 2.82 11.23
CA MET A 150 -6.82 2.23 10.04
C MET A 150 -5.83 1.73 9.02
N LEU A 151 -4.69 2.41 8.84
CA LEU A 151 -3.68 2.07 7.83
C LEU A 151 -2.64 1.07 8.34
N LEU A 152 -2.22 1.21 9.60
CA LEU A 152 -1.11 0.44 10.17
C LEU A 152 -1.60 -0.72 11.07
N GLY A 153 -2.88 -0.76 11.39
CA GLY A 153 -3.45 -1.61 12.43
C GLY A 153 -3.19 -1.05 13.83
N ALA A 154 -3.99 -1.49 14.81
CA ALA A 154 -3.78 -1.13 16.20
C ALA A 154 -2.41 -1.64 16.66
N THR A 155 -1.45 -0.73 16.82
CA THR A 155 -0.23 -1.06 17.58
C THR A 155 -0.66 -1.22 19.05
N PRO A 156 -0.32 -2.35 19.73
CA PRO A 156 -0.50 -2.40 21.16
C PRO A 156 0.25 -1.20 21.75
N GLU A 157 -0.46 -0.31 22.43
CA GLU A 157 0.17 0.74 23.20
C GLU A 157 1.08 0.06 24.23
N THR A 158 2.39 0.08 23.99
CA THR A 158 3.34 -0.07 25.07
C THR A 158 3.17 1.20 25.90
N PRO A 159 2.77 1.11 27.18
CA PRO A 159 2.70 2.28 28.04
C PRO A 159 4.09 2.93 28.05
N ILE A 160 4.18 4.17 27.57
CA ILE A 160 5.39 4.96 27.74
C ILE A 160 5.56 5.13 29.25
N PRO A 161 6.64 4.60 29.88
CA PRO A 161 6.89 4.86 31.28
C PRO A 161 7.02 6.38 31.45
N SER A 162 6.15 6.96 32.27
CA SER A 162 6.24 8.36 32.68
C SER A 162 7.65 8.62 33.19
N PRO A 163 8.30 9.74 32.85
CA PRO A 163 9.63 10.03 33.38
C PRO A 163 9.52 10.15 34.90
N PRO A 164 10.45 9.54 35.67
CA PRO A 164 10.43 9.67 37.11
C PRO A 164 10.68 11.11 37.50
N THR A 165 9.79 11.66 38.28
CA THR A 165 9.96 12.94 38.96
C THR A 165 11.27 12.93 39.74
N ALA A 166 12.13 13.86 39.42
CA ALA A 166 13.42 14.00 40.07
C ALA A 166 13.26 14.41 41.53
N SER A 167 13.63 13.51 42.45
CA SER A 167 14.14 13.90 43.78
C SER A 167 15.10 12.80 44.26
N GLY A 168 16.35 13.15 44.44
CA GLY A 168 17.35 12.28 45.11
C GLY A 168 18.64 12.14 44.28
N SER A 169 19.60 12.91 44.70
CA SER A 169 21.00 12.81 44.28
C SER A 169 21.62 11.49 44.75
N GLU A 170 22.01 10.62 43.82
CA GLU A 170 23.05 9.61 44.12
C GLU A 170 24.00 9.44 42.94
N HIS A 171 25.28 9.54 43.24
CA HIS A 171 26.41 9.35 42.38
C HIS A 171 26.49 7.93 41.84
N TYR A 172 26.35 7.77 40.49
CA TYR A 172 26.76 6.53 39.84
C TYR A 172 28.14 6.67 39.21
N LYS A 173 29.08 5.86 39.74
CA LYS A 173 30.39 5.61 39.18
C LYS A 173 30.26 4.80 37.87
N ILE A 174 30.92 5.27 36.82
CA ILE A 174 31.08 4.58 35.54
C ILE A 174 32.14 3.49 35.70
N PRO A 175 31.87 2.20 35.38
CA PRO A 175 32.93 1.22 35.20
C PRO A 175 33.55 1.37 33.79
N GLN A 176 34.85 1.59 33.75
CA GLN A 176 35.65 1.49 32.51
C GLN A 176 35.86 0.01 32.14
N GLY A 177 35.76 -0.27 30.82
CA GLY A 177 36.46 -1.36 30.16
C GLY A 177 35.66 -2.60 29.86
N VAL A 178 35.26 -2.76 28.60
CA VAL A 178 35.54 -3.97 27.82
C VAL A 178 35.47 -3.58 26.32
N ILE A 179 36.60 -3.63 25.66
CA ILE A 179 36.78 -3.51 24.23
C ILE A 179 36.40 -4.88 23.63
N ALA A 180 35.30 -4.96 22.89
CA ALA A 180 34.98 -6.15 22.12
C ALA A 180 35.58 -6.02 20.71
N THR A 181 36.52 -6.88 20.41
CA THR A 181 37.16 -7.07 19.11
C THR A 181 36.19 -7.63 18.09
N VAL A 182 36.10 -6.95 16.93
CA VAL A 182 35.37 -7.39 15.74
C VAL A 182 36.13 -8.52 15.03
N PRO A 183 35.51 -9.65 14.68
CA PRO A 183 36.14 -10.66 13.85
C PRO A 183 36.15 -10.25 12.39
N LYS A 184 37.32 -10.30 11.74
CA LYS A 184 37.49 -10.15 10.29
C LYS A 184 36.87 -11.31 9.55
N GLN A 185 36.03 -11.01 8.55
CA GLN A 185 35.57 -11.99 7.53
C GLN A 185 36.67 -12.27 6.51
N PRO A 186 36.83 -13.51 6.06
CA PRO A 186 37.73 -13.83 4.95
C PRO A 186 37.02 -13.60 3.60
N THR A 187 37.66 -12.79 2.77
CA THR A 187 37.38 -12.63 1.33
C THR A 187 37.88 -13.85 0.55
N SER A 188 37.00 -14.57 -0.14
CA SER A 188 37.34 -15.30 -1.35
C SER A 188 36.10 -15.60 -2.18
N ILE A 189 35.98 -14.90 -3.31
CA ILE A 189 35.02 -15.14 -4.38
C ILE A 189 35.67 -16.09 -5.38
N PRO A 190 35.07 -17.27 -5.75
CA PRO A 190 35.55 -18.05 -6.88
C PRO A 190 34.98 -17.48 -8.18
N GLN A 191 35.85 -17.24 -9.16
CA GLN A 191 35.48 -16.91 -10.54
C GLN A 191 34.93 -18.14 -11.27
N PRO A 192 33.92 -18.00 -12.16
CA PRO A 192 33.49 -19.08 -13.03
C PRO A 192 34.41 -19.20 -14.25
N THR A 193 34.89 -20.41 -14.44
CA THR A 193 35.70 -20.85 -15.60
C THR A 193 34.78 -21.03 -16.81
N ILE A 194 35.07 -20.29 -17.88
CA ILE A 194 34.38 -20.46 -19.18
C ILE A 194 35.10 -21.63 -19.91
N THR A 195 34.38 -22.71 -20.14
CA THR A 195 34.79 -23.78 -21.03
C THR A 195 34.18 -23.53 -22.42
N LYS A 196 35.03 -23.23 -23.40
CA LYS A 196 34.70 -23.31 -24.84
C LYS A 196 34.47 -24.75 -25.21
N GLN A 197 33.37 -25.06 -25.85
CA GLN A 197 33.24 -26.26 -26.69
C GLN A 197 33.01 -25.80 -28.12
N GLU A 198 33.94 -26.31 -28.96
CA GLU A 198 34.00 -26.15 -30.40
C GLU A 198 32.92 -26.99 -31.11
N ALA A 199 32.61 -26.52 -32.31
CA ALA A 199 31.67 -27.04 -33.28
C ALA A 199 32.07 -28.47 -33.82
N ILE A 200 31.05 -29.25 -34.13
CA ILE A 200 30.94 -30.07 -35.35
C ILE A 200 29.48 -29.98 -35.83
#